data_2bfe5e9e6adaeb52848b98720ad51f82
#
_entry.id   2bfe5e9e6adaeb52848b98720ad51f82
#
_cell.length_a   1.000
_cell.length_b   1.000
_cell.length_c   1.000
_cell.angle_alpha   90.00
_cell.angle_beta   90.00
_cell.angle_gamma   90.00
#
_symmetry.space_group_name_H-M   'P 1'
#
loop_
_entity.id
_entity.type
_entity.pdbx_description
1 polymer ?
#
loop_
_entity_poly.entity_id
_entity_poly.type
_entity_poly.pdbx_seq_one_letter_code
_entity_poly.pdbx_strand_id
1 'polypeptide(L)'
;MVIKRKEFLQIGSLATASLMLPKFLKAFEKPMMVPPGNKVVVVIQFSGGNDGLNTVIPVRNDIYYKERPKLGIAKDKSLLLTDEVGLNPALEAFKGLYDDGSLAIMNSVGYPNPDRSHFRSMDIWHSASESNEYVYTGWLGRYLDAQCKGCDKPTQAMELDDVLSLALKGEENKGLAFKDPKKLYNTSNGRFIKDVNSDHKAGEETIDYLYKTMSATLSSADYIYQQSRVHPTSQAYPNTGMGRDLKTIASLIFSDINTKVYYVSLGSFDTHINQDNQQKRLFTELNDAVKAFTADL
;
A
#
# COMPACT_ATOMS: atom_id res chain seq x y z
N MET A 1 30.23 25.75 -30.86
CA MET A 1 30.91 24.87 -29.88
C MET A 1 31.27 23.59 -30.62
N VAL A 2 32.57 23.36 -30.90
CA VAL A 2 33.03 22.20 -31.70
C VAL A 2 33.31 21.08 -30.72
N ILE A 3 32.46 20.05 -30.73
CA ILE A 3 32.63 18.86 -29.90
C ILE A 3 33.84 18.05 -30.41
N LYS A 4 34.76 17.69 -29.54
CA LYS A 4 35.94 16.90 -29.93
C LYS A 4 35.50 15.46 -30.28
N ARG A 5 36.19 14.84 -31.24
CA ARG A 5 35.89 13.49 -31.77
C ARG A 5 35.74 12.44 -30.66
N LYS A 6 36.53 12.52 -29.59
CA LYS A 6 36.46 11.65 -28.40
C LYS A 6 35.16 11.86 -27.61
N GLU A 7 34.72 13.09 -27.42
CA GLU A 7 33.47 13.45 -26.71
C GLU A 7 32.24 13.03 -27.53
N PHE A 8 32.31 13.18 -28.87
CA PHE A 8 31.24 12.69 -29.75
C PHE A 8 31.08 11.16 -29.67
N LEU A 9 32.20 10.40 -29.66
CA LEU A 9 32.14 8.93 -29.50
C LEU A 9 31.66 8.50 -28.11
N GLN A 10 32.02 9.21 -27.06
CA GLN A 10 31.53 8.95 -25.70
C GLN A 10 30.03 9.24 -25.57
N ILE A 11 29.55 10.34 -26.10
CA ILE A 11 28.11 10.70 -26.11
C ILE A 11 27.33 9.72 -26.98
N GLY A 12 27.85 9.33 -28.14
CA GLY A 12 27.23 8.36 -29.04
C GLY A 12 27.15 6.95 -28.44
N SER A 13 28.17 6.50 -27.71
CA SER A 13 28.15 5.20 -27.03
C SER A 13 27.20 5.19 -25.83
N LEU A 14 27.08 6.29 -25.09
CA LEU A 14 26.12 6.42 -24.01
C LEU A 14 24.67 6.46 -24.54
N ALA A 15 24.42 7.14 -25.64
CA ALA A 15 23.10 7.19 -26.27
C ALA A 15 22.66 5.83 -26.83
N THR A 16 23.59 5.05 -27.42
CA THR A 16 23.30 3.68 -27.88
C THR A 16 23.13 2.69 -26.73
N ALA A 17 23.88 2.85 -25.66
CA ALA A 17 23.73 2.03 -24.45
C ALA A 17 22.38 2.27 -23.78
N SER A 18 21.87 3.52 -23.78
CA SER A 18 20.55 3.82 -23.19
C SER A 18 19.38 3.20 -23.96
N LEU A 19 19.53 2.92 -25.26
CA LEU A 19 18.53 2.22 -26.07
C LEU A 19 18.47 0.72 -25.78
N MET A 20 19.54 0.14 -25.23
CA MET A 20 19.62 -1.27 -24.87
C MET A 20 19.27 -1.55 -23.41
N LEU A 21 19.08 -0.52 -22.59
CA LEU A 21 18.65 -0.67 -21.21
C LEU A 21 17.22 -1.21 -21.17
N PRO A 22 16.95 -2.26 -20.37
CA PRO A 22 15.59 -2.72 -20.11
C PRO A 22 14.72 -1.56 -19.64
N LYS A 23 13.44 -1.54 -20.07
CA LYS A 23 12.50 -0.43 -19.80
C LYS A 23 12.41 -0.07 -18.31
N PHE A 24 12.59 -1.05 -17.40
CA PHE A 24 12.57 -0.80 -15.95
C PHE A 24 13.74 0.08 -15.47
N LEU A 25 14.92 0.01 -16.13
CA LEU A 25 16.04 0.88 -15.79
C LEU A 25 15.84 2.33 -16.26
N LYS A 26 15.00 2.54 -17.27
CA LYS A 26 14.62 3.91 -17.72
C LYS A 26 13.77 4.65 -16.68
N ALA A 27 13.11 3.93 -15.77
CA ALA A 27 12.39 4.55 -14.66
C ALA A 27 13.34 5.29 -13.68
N PHE A 28 14.60 4.90 -13.61
CA PHE A 28 15.63 5.60 -12.82
C PHE A 28 16.21 6.83 -13.51
N GLU A 29 16.00 6.97 -14.83
CA GLU A 29 16.51 8.12 -15.61
C GLU A 29 15.62 9.36 -15.53
N LYS A 30 14.36 9.23 -15.15
CA LYS A 30 13.49 10.38 -14.87
C LYS A 30 13.85 10.90 -13.48
N PRO A 31 14.51 12.06 -13.34
CA PRO A 31 14.60 12.69 -12.03
C PRO A 31 13.16 12.97 -11.60
N MET A 32 12.63 12.16 -10.70
CA MET A 32 11.43 12.54 -9.98
C MET A 32 11.83 13.77 -9.15
N MET A 33 11.59 14.94 -9.69
CA MET A 33 11.72 16.21 -8.96
C MET A 33 10.56 16.34 -7.97
N VAL A 34 10.44 15.35 -7.09
CA VAL A 34 9.61 15.49 -5.91
C VAL A 34 10.46 16.21 -4.88
N PRO A 35 10.04 17.38 -4.40
CA PRO A 35 10.75 18.09 -3.36
C PRO A 35 11.06 17.16 -2.19
N PRO A 36 12.27 17.23 -1.58
CA PRO A 36 12.58 16.45 -0.40
C PRO A 36 11.52 16.73 0.68
N GLY A 37 10.82 15.71 1.12
CA GLY A 37 9.80 15.82 2.19
C GLY A 37 8.36 15.48 1.79
N ASN A 38 7.99 15.54 0.52
CA ASN A 38 6.61 15.26 0.05
C ASN A 38 6.39 13.84 -0.48
N LYS A 39 7.31 12.92 -0.19
CA LYS A 39 7.13 11.52 -0.59
C LYS A 39 6.12 10.83 0.32
N VAL A 40 5.16 10.15 -0.30
CA VAL A 40 4.12 9.37 0.36
C VAL A 40 4.23 7.91 -0.07
N VAL A 41 4.04 7.00 0.87
CA VAL A 41 3.95 5.56 0.61
C VAL A 41 2.51 5.12 0.80
N VAL A 42 1.94 4.44 -0.18
CA VAL A 42 0.64 3.77 -0.06
C VAL A 42 0.88 2.27 -0.07
N VAL A 43 0.58 1.62 1.04
CA VAL A 43 0.69 0.16 1.19
C VAL A 43 -0.67 -0.46 0.92
N ILE A 44 -0.74 -1.37 -0.05
CA ILE A 44 -1.93 -2.17 -0.34
C ILE A 44 -1.61 -3.61 0.05
N GLN A 45 -2.20 -4.09 1.14
CA GLN A 45 -2.01 -5.46 1.61
C GLN A 45 -3.07 -6.39 1.03
N PHE A 46 -2.65 -7.57 0.55
CA PHE A 46 -3.56 -8.68 0.26
C PHE A 46 -3.68 -9.57 1.49
N SER A 47 -4.88 -9.67 2.04
CA SER A 47 -5.14 -10.42 3.28
C SER A 47 -5.92 -11.71 3.00
N GLY A 48 -5.48 -12.80 3.63
CA GLY A 48 -6.11 -14.13 3.56
C GLY A 48 -5.37 -15.15 2.68
N GLY A 49 -4.12 -14.90 2.31
CA GLY A 49 -3.30 -15.89 1.58
C GLY A 49 -3.50 -15.87 0.07
N ASN A 50 -3.18 -14.75 -0.55
CA ASN A 50 -3.20 -14.61 -2.01
C ASN A 50 -2.31 -15.67 -2.69
N ASP A 51 -2.81 -16.27 -3.78
CA ASP A 51 -2.04 -17.16 -4.65
C ASP A 51 -1.04 -16.35 -5.51
N GLY A 52 0.19 -16.24 -5.02
CA GLY A 52 1.25 -15.50 -5.70
C GLY A 52 1.60 -16.06 -7.08
N LEU A 53 1.49 -17.38 -7.29
CA LEU A 53 1.79 -18.01 -8.57
C LEU A 53 0.69 -17.78 -9.63
N ASN A 54 -0.52 -17.42 -9.21
CA ASN A 54 -1.58 -16.97 -10.10
C ASN A 54 -1.72 -15.44 -10.15
N THR A 55 -0.89 -14.72 -9.40
CA THR A 55 -0.71 -13.26 -9.51
C THR A 55 0.38 -12.94 -10.52
N VAL A 56 1.58 -13.51 -10.31
CA VAL A 56 2.75 -13.42 -11.20
C VAL A 56 3.07 -14.84 -11.66
N ILE A 57 2.73 -15.13 -12.90
CA ILE A 57 2.66 -16.48 -13.46
C ILE A 57 4.01 -16.85 -14.07
N PRO A 58 4.65 -17.95 -13.64
CA PRO A 58 5.89 -18.44 -14.26
C PRO A 58 5.59 -19.22 -15.54
N VAL A 59 5.33 -18.50 -16.64
CA VAL A 59 4.77 -19.03 -17.90
C VAL A 59 5.64 -20.03 -18.64
N ARG A 60 6.90 -20.23 -18.24
CA ARG A 60 7.81 -21.25 -18.79
C ARG A 60 8.12 -22.38 -17.82
N ASN A 61 7.47 -22.43 -16.66
CA ASN A 61 7.74 -23.42 -15.65
C ASN A 61 6.79 -24.61 -15.78
N ASP A 62 7.29 -25.74 -16.29
CA ASP A 62 6.49 -26.97 -16.49
C ASP A 62 5.95 -27.51 -15.16
N ILE A 63 6.68 -27.33 -14.03
CA ILE A 63 6.23 -27.76 -12.71
C ILE A 63 4.99 -26.98 -12.30
N TYR A 64 4.90 -25.67 -12.59
CA TYR A 64 3.73 -24.87 -12.33
C TYR A 64 2.47 -25.49 -12.99
N TYR A 65 2.54 -25.87 -14.26
CA TYR A 65 1.42 -26.48 -14.97
C TYR A 65 1.13 -27.91 -14.49
N LYS A 66 2.18 -28.69 -14.22
CA LYS A 66 2.05 -30.06 -13.73
C LYS A 66 1.33 -30.12 -12.37
N GLU A 67 1.75 -29.27 -11.43
CA GLU A 67 1.20 -29.24 -10.08
C GLU A 67 -0.13 -28.48 -9.97
N ARG A 68 -0.51 -27.73 -11.04
CA ARG A 68 -1.74 -26.92 -11.11
C ARG A 68 -2.57 -27.22 -12.36
N PRO A 69 -3.00 -28.47 -12.56
CA PRO A 69 -3.66 -28.89 -13.82
C PRO A 69 -5.02 -28.20 -14.04
N LYS A 70 -5.65 -27.67 -12.98
CA LYS A 70 -6.93 -26.95 -13.05
C LYS A 70 -6.78 -25.44 -12.83
N LEU A 71 -5.86 -25.03 -11.96
CA LEU A 71 -5.66 -23.62 -11.55
C LEU A 71 -4.59 -22.90 -12.36
N GLY A 72 -3.77 -23.65 -13.11
CA GLY A 72 -2.72 -23.07 -13.93
C GLY A 72 -3.28 -22.19 -15.04
N ILE A 73 -2.79 -20.96 -15.14
CA ILE A 73 -3.19 -20.00 -16.18
C ILE A 73 -2.24 -20.19 -17.37
N ALA A 74 -2.79 -20.54 -18.52
CA ALA A 74 -2.00 -20.77 -19.73
C ALA A 74 -1.28 -19.50 -20.20
N LYS A 75 -0.10 -19.68 -20.81
CA LYS A 75 0.74 -18.58 -21.28
C LYS A 75 0.01 -17.61 -22.20
N ASP A 76 -0.79 -18.10 -23.11
CA ASP A 76 -1.60 -17.33 -24.07
C ASP A 76 -2.72 -16.52 -23.42
N LYS A 77 -3.10 -16.86 -22.18
CA LYS A 77 -4.11 -16.13 -21.40
C LYS A 77 -3.49 -15.13 -20.43
N SER A 78 -2.19 -15.21 -20.15
CA SER A 78 -1.49 -14.32 -19.23
C SER A 78 -1.08 -13.03 -19.92
N LEU A 79 -0.94 -11.94 -19.15
CA LEU A 79 -0.38 -10.69 -19.63
C LEU A 79 1.16 -10.78 -19.54
N LEU A 80 1.82 -11.12 -20.63
CA LEU A 80 3.25 -11.34 -20.65
C LEU A 80 4.02 -10.09 -20.30
N LEU A 81 4.93 -10.21 -19.33
CA LEU A 81 5.90 -9.18 -18.92
C LEU A 81 7.25 -9.43 -19.58
N THR A 82 7.66 -10.70 -19.55
CA THR A 82 8.88 -11.21 -20.16
C THR A 82 8.57 -12.57 -20.80
N ASP A 83 9.57 -13.22 -21.42
CA ASP A 83 9.41 -14.58 -21.94
C ASP A 83 9.16 -15.62 -20.83
N GLU A 84 9.48 -15.31 -19.58
CA GLU A 84 9.41 -16.24 -18.45
C GLU A 84 8.25 -15.97 -17.50
N VAL A 85 7.77 -14.72 -17.45
CA VAL A 85 6.79 -14.27 -16.44
C VAL A 85 5.66 -13.50 -17.09
N GLY A 86 4.45 -13.74 -16.62
CA GLY A 86 3.24 -12.98 -16.97
C GLY A 86 2.44 -12.58 -15.73
N LEU A 87 1.56 -11.60 -15.88
CA LEU A 87 0.58 -11.25 -14.85
C LEU A 87 -0.74 -11.98 -15.08
N ASN A 88 -1.52 -12.06 -14.00
CA ASN A 88 -2.91 -12.48 -14.08
C ASN A 88 -3.67 -11.63 -15.12
N PRO A 89 -4.52 -12.22 -15.96
CA PRO A 89 -5.24 -11.49 -17.02
C PRO A 89 -6.15 -10.37 -16.51
N ALA A 90 -6.52 -10.36 -15.24
CA ALA A 90 -7.31 -9.29 -14.64
C ALA A 90 -6.48 -8.05 -14.22
N LEU A 91 -5.15 -8.04 -14.42
CA LEU A 91 -4.24 -6.97 -13.98
C LEU A 91 -3.70 -6.12 -15.15
N GLU A 92 -4.56 -5.74 -16.09
CA GLU A 92 -4.19 -4.99 -17.30
C GLU A 92 -3.54 -3.62 -16.98
N ALA A 93 -4.04 -2.90 -15.98
CA ALA A 93 -3.46 -1.62 -15.57
C ALA A 93 -2.04 -1.80 -15.03
N PHE A 94 -1.79 -2.87 -14.28
CA PHE A 94 -0.44 -3.21 -13.80
C PHE A 94 0.50 -3.56 -14.95
N LYS A 95 -0.01 -4.22 -15.99
CA LYS A 95 0.77 -4.46 -17.22
C LYS A 95 1.18 -3.14 -17.87
N GLY A 96 0.25 -2.18 -17.97
CA GLY A 96 0.53 -0.84 -18.46
C GLY A 96 1.61 -0.14 -17.63
N LEU A 97 1.48 -0.14 -16.30
CA LEU A 97 2.49 0.43 -15.39
C LEU A 97 3.87 -0.23 -15.53
N TYR A 98 3.90 -1.55 -15.81
CA TYR A 98 5.15 -2.26 -16.07
C TYR A 98 5.78 -1.83 -17.39
N ASP A 99 5.00 -1.72 -18.45
CA ASP A 99 5.46 -1.30 -19.76
C ASP A 99 5.99 0.14 -19.76
N ASP A 100 5.39 1.01 -18.95
CA ASP A 100 5.84 2.40 -18.75
C ASP A 100 7.04 2.52 -17.81
N GLY A 101 7.49 1.41 -17.19
CA GLY A 101 8.59 1.39 -16.24
C GLY A 101 8.24 1.97 -14.87
N SER A 102 6.95 2.07 -14.55
CA SER A 102 6.44 2.58 -13.27
C SER A 102 6.14 1.45 -12.26
N LEU A 103 6.23 0.19 -12.66
CA LEU A 103 6.04 -0.98 -11.82
C LEU A 103 7.29 -1.85 -11.79
N ALA A 104 7.75 -2.19 -10.60
CA ALA A 104 8.74 -3.22 -10.34
C ALA A 104 8.10 -4.41 -9.63
N ILE A 105 8.50 -5.63 -10.00
CA ILE A 105 7.99 -6.87 -9.41
C ILE A 105 9.16 -7.60 -8.75
N MET A 106 9.00 -7.93 -7.48
CA MET A 106 9.95 -8.75 -6.72
C MET A 106 9.31 -10.12 -6.45
N ASN A 107 9.91 -11.16 -7.02
CA ASN A 107 9.51 -12.54 -6.79
C ASN A 107 10.31 -13.18 -5.65
N SER A 108 9.85 -14.33 -5.16
CA SER A 108 10.52 -15.12 -4.13
C SER A 108 10.70 -14.38 -2.81
N VAL A 109 9.79 -13.46 -2.51
CA VAL A 109 9.74 -12.75 -1.21
C VAL A 109 9.00 -13.62 -0.20
N GLY A 110 9.61 -13.85 0.94
CA GLY A 110 9.06 -14.68 2.01
C GLY A 110 9.93 -14.58 3.26
N TYR A 111 9.69 -15.49 4.22
CA TYR A 111 10.49 -15.59 5.45
C TYR A 111 10.76 -17.05 5.81
N PRO A 112 11.83 -17.34 6.55
CA PRO A 112 12.16 -18.71 6.96
C PRO A 112 11.08 -19.32 7.86
N ASN A 113 10.88 -20.65 7.75
CA ASN A 113 9.95 -21.41 8.59
C ASN A 113 8.52 -20.82 8.59
N PRO A 114 7.87 -20.69 7.43
CA PRO A 114 6.57 -20.03 7.33
C PRO A 114 5.51 -20.78 8.11
N ASP A 115 4.66 -20.04 8.82
CA ASP A 115 3.46 -20.58 9.48
C ASP A 115 2.31 -20.65 8.48
N ARG A 116 1.48 -21.68 8.57
CA ARG A 116 0.31 -21.85 7.69
C ARG A 116 -0.93 -21.13 8.21
N SER A 117 -0.91 -20.62 9.44
CA SER A 117 -1.96 -19.77 9.98
C SER A 117 -1.94 -18.40 9.31
N HIS A 118 -3.03 -18.00 8.69
CA HIS A 118 -3.17 -16.66 8.10
C HIS A 118 -2.97 -15.56 9.14
N PHE A 119 -3.44 -15.79 10.39
CA PHE A 119 -3.26 -14.83 11.48
C PHE A 119 -1.78 -14.65 11.84
N ARG A 120 -1.08 -15.78 12.07
CA ARG A 120 0.35 -15.71 12.41
C ARG A 120 1.19 -15.16 11.28
N SER A 121 0.93 -15.57 10.04
CA SER A 121 1.61 -15.01 8.86
C SER A 121 1.41 -13.50 8.76
N MET A 122 0.21 -13.01 9.04
CA MET A 122 -0.10 -11.57 9.02
C MET A 122 0.68 -10.84 10.11
N ASP A 123 0.76 -11.38 11.33
CA ASP A 123 1.56 -10.80 12.41
C ASP A 123 3.04 -10.70 12.03
N ILE A 124 3.60 -11.74 11.39
CA ILE A 124 4.99 -11.73 10.92
C ILE A 124 5.20 -10.67 9.85
N TRP A 125 4.33 -10.56 8.87
CA TRP A 125 4.41 -9.51 7.84
C TRP A 125 4.24 -8.11 8.42
N HIS A 126 3.37 -7.93 9.40
CA HIS A 126 3.15 -6.64 10.06
C HIS A 126 4.30 -6.25 10.98
N SER A 127 4.89 -7.22 11.69
CA SER A 127 5.99 -6.96 12.63
C SER A 127 7.37 -7.02 11.95
N ALA A 128 7.50 -7.67 10.79
CA ALA A 128 8.78 -8.07 10.19
C ALA A 128 9.67 -8.82 11.19
N SER A 129 9.07 -9.70 12.01
CA SER A 129 9.76 -10.54 12.98
C SER A 129 10.15 -11.89 12.36
N GLU A 130 11.02 -12.62 13.03
CA GLU A 130 11.23 -14.03 12.77
C GLU A 130 9.95 -14.82 13.07
N SER A 131 9.78 -15.99 12.45
CA SER A 131 8.57 -16.81 12.59
C SER A 131 8.36 -17.37 14.01
N ASN A 132 9.42 -17.54 14.78
CA ASN A 132 9.44 -18.05 16.16
C ASN A 132 9.41 -16.92 17.22
N GLU A 133 9.36 -15.66 16.80
CA GLU A 133 9.37 -14.50 17.68
C GLU A 133 8.03 -13.75 17.61
N TYR A 134 7.50 -13.32 18.77
CA TYR A 134 6.32 -12.50 18.86
C TYR A 134 6.71 -11.05 19.20
N VAL A 135 6.54 -10.16 18.22
CA VAL A 135 6.83 -8.73 18.36
C VAL A 135 5.52 -7.95 18.32
N TYR A 136 5.32 -7.07 19.29
CA TYR A 136 4.07 -6.31 19.46
C TYR A 136 4.09 -4.94 18.78
N THR A 137 5.17 -4.62 18.06
CA THR A 137 5.29 -3.42 17.23
C THR A 137 5.42 -3.77 15.76
N GLY A 138 4.80 -2.96 14.91
CA GLY A 138 4.89 -3.11 13.46
C GLY A 138 6.09 -2.39 12.86
N TRP A 139 6.51 -2.83 11.68
CA TRP A 139 7.68 -2.23 11.01
C TRP A 139 7.46 -0.77 10.61
N LEU A 140 6.24 -0.40 10.22
CA LEU A 140 5.87 1.00 9.95
C LEU A 140 5.76 1.81 11.24
N GLY A 141 5.22 1.21 12.32
CA GLY A 141 5.19 1.85 13.63
C GLY A 141 6.59 2.19 14.15
N ARG A 142 7.55 1.25 14.05
CA ARG A 142 8.95 1.53 14.40
C ARG A 142 9.59 2.59 13.50
N TYR A 143 9.22 2.63 12.22
CA TYR A 143 9.63 3.74 11.35
C TYR A 143 9.11 5.09 11.86
N LEU A 144 7.84 5.17 12.29
CA LEU A 144 7.28 6.38 12.88
C LEU A 144 8.02 6.78 14.15
N ASP A 145 8.33 5.84 15.04
CA ASP A 145 9.11 6.09 16.26
C ASP A 145 10.49 6.68 15.95
N ALA A 146 11.14 6.17 14.89
CA ALA A 146 12.45 6.66 14.48
C ALA A 146 12.43 8.05 13.84
N GLN A 147 11.38 8.36 13.05
CA GLN A 147 11.27 9.60 12.28
C GLN A 147 10.57 10.73 13.02
N CYS A 148 9.76 10.41 14.02
CA CYS A 148 8.76 11.31 14.56
C CYS A 148 8.94 11.52 16.07
N LYS A 149 10.15 11.88 16.51
CA LYS A 149 10.38 12.27 17.91
C LYS A 149 9.62 13.57 18.22
N GLY A 150 8.57 13.45 19.04
CA GLY A 150 7.73 14.59 19.43
C GLY A 150 6.61 14.96 18.43
N CYS A 151 6.22 14.06 17.55
CA CYS A 151 5.03 14.27 16.73
C CYS A 151 3.75 14.13 17.55
N ASP A 152 3.10 15.25 17.79
CA ASP A 152 1.88 15.32 18.62
C ASP A 152 0.61 14.77 17.91
N LYS A 153 0.69 14.46 16.61
CA LYS A 153 -0.48 14.05 15.81
C LYS A 153 -0.29 12.69 15.15
N PRO A 154 -1.24 11.76 15.29
CA PRO A 154 -1.18 10.42 14.68
C PRO A 154 -1.41 10.43 13.16
N THR A 155 -1.50 11.61 12.52
CA THR A 155 -1.74 11.76 11.09
C THR A 155 -0.55 11.43 10.19
N GLN A 156 0.62 11.10 10.76
CA GLN A 156 1.80 10.69 9.99
C GLN A 156 1.59 9.36 9.25
N ALA A 157 0.74 8.48 9.79
CA ALA A 157 0.31 7.27 9.11
C ALA A 157 -1.19 7.06 9.29
N MET A 158 -1.88 6.71 8.22
CA MET A 158 -3.33 6.50 8.20
C MET A 158 -3.68 5.16 7.58
N GLU A 159 -4.61 4.45 8.20
CA GLU A 159 -5.16 3.20 7.69
C GLU A 159 -6.65 3.37 7.37
N LEU A 160 -7.03 2.97 6.16
CA LEU A 160 -8.43 3.01 5.72
C LEU A 160 -9.12 1.69 6.13
N ASP A 161 -9.26 1.49 7.44
CA ASP A 161 -9.93 0.33 8.04
C ASP A 161 -10.61 0.73 9.37
N ASP A 162 -11.48 -0.15 9.88
CA ASP A 162 -12.15 0.04 11.18
C ASP A 162 -11.21 -0.23 12.38
N VAL A 163 -10.11 -0.97 12.18
CA VAL A 163 -9.15 -1.35 13.21
C VAL A 163 -7.72 -1.09 12.74
N LEU A 164 -6.91 -0.48 13.60
CA LEU A 164 -5.49 -0.24 13.30
C LEU A 164 -4.71 -1.56 13.31
N SER A 165 -4.07 -1.88 12.19
CA SER A 165 -3.21 -3.06 12.06
C SER A 165 -1.94 -2.96 12.92
N LEU A 166 -1.36 -4.11 13.24
CA LEU A 166 -0.08 -4.17 13.95
C LEU A 166 1.02 -3.44 13.17
N ALA A 167 0.96 -3.44 11.83
CA ALA A 167 1.97 -2.80 10.98
C ALA A 167 2.23 -1.33 11.37
N LEU A 168 1.19 -0.59 11.79
CA LEU A 168 1.23 0.83 12.12
C LEU A 168 1.35 1.13 13.62
N LYS A 169 1.60 0.14 14.46
CA LYS A 169 1.78 0.30 15.91
C LYS A 169 3.26 0.33 16.25
N GLY A 170 3.77 1.47 16.70
CA GLY A 170 5.09 1.61 17.32
C GLY A 170 5.01 1.49 18.84
N GLU A 171 6.12 1.69 19.51
CA GLU A 171 6.17 1.78 20.98
C GLU A 171 5.62 3.13 21.47
N GLU A 172 6.05 4.20 20.83
CA GLU A 172 5.68 5.58 21.20
C GLU A 172 4.62 6.14 20.26
N ASN A 173 4.78 5.91 18.95
CA ASN A 173 3.92 6.45 17.92
C ASN A 173 3.06 5.34 17.26
N LYS A 174 1.88 5.71 16.86
CA LYS A 174 0.97 4.84 16.12
C LYS A 174 0.25 5.63 15.04
N GLY A 175 -0.18 4.91 13.99
CA GLY A 175 -1.08 5.45 12.99
C GLY A 175 -2.49 5.65 13.52
N LEU A 176 -3.34 6.17 12.67
CA LEU A 176 -4.78 6.34 12.91
C LEU A 176 -5.57 5.52 11.90
N ALA A 177 -6.47 4.67 12.37
CA ALA A 177 -7.39 3.93 11.52
C ALA A 177 -8.76 4.60 11.45
N PHE A 178 -9.33 4.67 10.25
CA PHE A 178 -10.70 5.11 9.99
C PHE A 178 -11.16 4.65 8.61
N LYS A 179 -12.44 4.36 8.48
CA LYS A 179 -13.02 3.93 7.19
C LYS A 179 -13.51 5.09 6.33
N ASP A 180 -13.96 6.15 6.96
CA ASP A 180 -14.53 7.33 6.30
C ASP A 180 -14.25 8.58 7.12
N PRO A 181 -13.65 9.64 6.54
CA PRO A 181 -13.36 10.89 7.25
C PRO A 181 -14.58 11.57 7.88
N LYS A 182 -15.73 11.54 7.18
CA LYS A 182 -16.97 12.16 7.68
C LYS A 182 -17.54 11.36 8.85
N LYS A 183 -17.52 10.02 8.75
CA LYS A 183 -17.97 9.16 9.85
C LYS A 183 -17.08 9.35 11.08
N LEU A 184 -15.76 9.39 10.90
CA LEU A 184 -14.80 9.68 11.97
C LEU A 184 -15.11 11.03 12.63
N TYR A 185 -15.27 12.09 11.84
CA TYR A 185 -15.63 13.43 12.32
C TYR A 185 -16.94 13.44 13.11
N ASN A 186 -18.00 12.83 12.57
CA ASN A 186 -19.31 12.81 13.23
C ASN A 186 -19.28 12.04 14.56
N THR A 187 -18.56 10.90 14.59
CA THR A 187 -18.39 10.10 15.82
C THR A 187 -17.60 10.89 16.87
N SER A 188 -16.50 11.50 16.46
CA SER A 188 -15.62 12.30 17.34
C SER A 188 -16.33 13.53 17.92
N ASN A 189 -17.24 14.13 17.17
CA ASN A 189 -18.05 15.26 17.61
C ASN A 189 -19.33 14.87 18.37
N GLY A 190 -19.57 13.58 18.57
CA GLY A 190 -20.69 13.08 19.37
C GLY A 190 -20.64 13.61 20.82
N ARG A 191 -21.80 13.97 21.37
CA ARG A 191 -21.92 14.56 22.73
C ARG A 191 -21.25 13.67 23.79
N PHE A 192 -21.56 12.36 23.76
CA PHE A 192 -20.99 11.38 24.69
C PHE A 192 -19.46 11.38 24.70
N ILE A 193 -18.83 11.39 23.51
CA ILE A 193 -17.36 11.36 23.38
C ILE A 193 -16.74 12.65 23.94
N LYS A 194 -17.39 13.81 23.69
CA LYS A 194 -16.93 15.10 24.23
C LYS A 194 -17.04 15.14 25.75
N ASP A 195 -18.16 14.67 26.29
CA ASP A 195 -18.39 14.64 27.73
C ASP A 195 -17.37 13.72 28.43
N VAL A 196 -17.13 12.52 27.91
CA VAL A 196 -16.11 11.59 28.42
C VAL A 196 -14.71 12.22 28.39
N ASN A 197 -14.36 12.91 27.31
CA ASN A 197 -13.03 13.55 27.18
C ASN A 197 -12.85 14.75 28.15
N SER A 198 -13.92 15.45 28.51
CA SER A 198 -13.85 16.59 29.42
C SER A 198 -13.77 16.20 30.91
N ASP A 199 -14.25 15.03 31.28
CA ASP A 199 -14.37 14.59 32.67
C ASP A 199 -13.14 13.83 33.19
N HIS A 200 -12.09 13.70 32.39
CA HIS A 200 -10.90 12.95 32.76
C HIS A 200 -10.15 13.64 33.91
N LYS A 201 -9.90 12.88 34.99
CA LYS A 201 -8.97 13.22 36.05
C LYS A 201 -7.78 12.26 35.98
N ALA A 202 -6.59 12.79 35.78
CA ALA A 202 -5.35 12.02 35.75
C ALA A 202 -5.16 11.17 37.04
N GLY A 203 -4.75 9.93 36.90
CA GLY A 203 -4.53 9.06 38.06
C GLY A 203 -4.11 7.63 37.82
N GLU A 204 -4.44 7.03 36.66
CA GLU A 204 -4.01 5.67 36.31
C GLU A 204 -3.35 5.67 34.92
N GLU A 205 -2.16 5.13 34.82
CA GLU A 205 -1.32 5.16 33.61
C GLU A 205 -2.05 4.60 32.37
N THR A 206 -2.77 3.49 32.53
CA THR A 206 -3.57 2.87 31.44
C THR A 206 -4.73 3.76 31.00
N ILE A 207 -5.41 4.38 31.96
CA ILE A 207 -6.53 5.27 31.71
C ILE A 207 -6.04 6.55 31.05
N ASP A 208 -4.97 7.13 31.54
CA ASP A 208 -4.32 8.31 30.98
C ASP A 208 -3.88 8.07 29.53
N TYR A 209 -3.33 6.88 29.22
CA TYR A 209 -3.00 6.49 27.85
C TYR A 209 -4.23 6.44 26.93
N LEU A 210 -5.34 5.85 27.40
CA LEU A 210 -6.58 5.79 26.62
C LEU A 210 -7.14 7.19 26.32
N TYR A 211 -7.15 8.07 27.32
CA TYR A 211 -7.61 9.45 27.14
C TYR A 211 -6.70 10.25 26.21
N LYS A 212 -5.39 10.14 26.33
CA LYS A 212 -4.43 10.75 25.42
C LYS A 212 -4.64 10.29 23.99
N THR A 213 -4.86 8.99 23.80
CA THR A 213 -5.16 8.41 22.48
C THR A 213 -6.47 8.94 21.92
N MET A 214 -7.52 8.98 22.72
CA MET A 214 -8.82 9.51 22.35
C MET A 214 -8.73 11.00 21.99
N SER A 215 -8.08 11.80 22.81
CA SER A 215 -7.89 13.23 22.57
C SER A 215 -7.12 13.51 21.27
N ALA A 216 -6.05 12.74 21.00
CA ALA A 216 -5.29 12.82 19.77
C ALA A 216 -6.15 12.43 18.54
N THR A 217 -7.00 11.41 18.69
CA THR A 217 -7.94 11.01 17.64
C THR A 217 -8.99 12.10 17.38
N LEU A 218 -9.56 12.71 18.43
CA LEU A 218 -10.54 13.79 18.32
C LEU A 218 -9.96 15.01 17.62
N SER A 219 -8.77 15.44 18.03
CA SER A 219 -8.08 16.59 17.40
C SER A 219 -7.72 16.34 15.93
N SER A 220 -7.46 15.10 15.57
CA SER A 220 -7.12 14.70 14.20
C SER A 220 -8.36 14.55 13.31
N ALA A 221 -9.49 14.16 13.87
CA ALA A 221 -10.72 13.88 13.12
C ALA A 221 -11.26 15.09 12.35
N ASP A 222 -11.27 16.26 12.99
CA ASP A 222 -11.68 17.51 12.33
C ASP A 222 -10.68 17.88 11.22
N TYR A 223 -9.41 17.84 11.50
CA TYR A 223 -8.34 18.12 10.53
C TYR A 223 -8.44 17.20 9.30
N ILE A 224 -8.54 15.88 9.50
CA ILE A 224 -8.67 14.90 8.40
C ILE A 224 -9.93 15.16 7.58
N TYR A 225 -11.06 15.44 8.23
CA TYR A 225 -12.32 15.70 7.54
C TYR A 225 -12.25 16.97 6.70
N GLN A 226 -11.70 18.05 7.25
CA GLN A 226 -11.53 19.30 6.50
C GLN A 226 -10.60 19.08 5.30
N GLN A 227 -9.44 18.45 5.52
CA GLN A 227 -8.50 18.18 4.44
C GLN A 227 -9.07 17.28 3.34
N SER A 228 -9.83 16.24 3.69
CA SER A 228 -10.46 15.35 2.70
C SER A 228 -11.44 16.05 1.73
N ARG A 229 -11.83 17.29 2.04
CA ARG A 229 -12.78 18.10 1.24
C ARG A 229 -12.11 19.24 0.47
N VAL A 230 -10.86 19.57 0.75
CA VAL A 230 -10.15 20.70 0.12
C VAL A 230 -9.94 20.45 -1.37
N HIS A 231 -9.53 19.22 -1.71
CA HIS A 231 -9.26 18.83 -3.08
C HIS A 231 -10.02 17.54 -3.44
N PRO A 232 -11.29 17.65 -3.82
CA PRO A 232 -12.03 16.49 -4.30
C PRO A 232 -11.42 16.04 -5.63
N THR A 233 -11.17 14.76 -5.77
CA THR A 233 -10.71 14.18 -7.02
C THR A 233 -11.78 14.26 -8.11
N SER A 234 -11.38 14.58 -9.34
CA SER A 234 -12.24 14.58 -10.52
C SER A 234 -12.29 13.21 -11.21
N GLN A 235 -11.39 12.28 -10.84
CA GLN A 235 -11.33 10.96 -11.42
C GLN A 235 -12.51 10.08 -11.00
N ALA A 236 -13.00 9.27 -11.95
CA ALA A 236 -14.02 8.28 -11.68
C ALA A 236 -13.39 7.01 -11.09
N TYR A 237 -13.61 6.78 -9.81
CA TYR A 237 -13.20 5.54 -9.13
C TYR A 237 -14.32 4.49 -9.18
N PRO A 238 -13.98 3.19 -9.23
CA PRO A 238 -14.97 2.14 -9.13
C PRO A 238 -15.69 2.19 -7.79
N ASN A 239 -17.00 1.89 -7.79
CA ASN A 239 -17.81 1.88 -6.55
C ASN A 239 -17.60 0.57 -5.77
N THR A 240 -16.35 0.27 -5.43
CA THR A 240 -15.90 -0.87 -4.62
C THR A 240 -15.30 -0.38 -3.32
N GLY A 241 -14.95 -1.29 -2.40
CA GLY A 241 -14.24 -0.95 -1.16
C GLY A 241 -12.91 -0.27 -1.47
N MET A 242 -12.05 -0.94 -2.23
CA MET A 242 -10.73 -0.45 -2.62
C MET A 242 -10.82 0.86 -3.42
N GLY A 243 -11.81 0.99 -4.31
CA GLY A 243 -12.01 2.22 -5.08
C GLY A 243 -12.33 3.44 -4.19
N ARG A 244 -13.18 3.27 -3.20
CA ARG A 244 -13.49 4.34 -2.22
C ARG A 244 -12.31 4.69 -1.33
N ASP A 245 -11.57 3.67 -0.87
CA ASP A 245 -10.42 3.85 0.00
C ASP A 245 -9.30 4.60 -0.75
N LEU A 246 -8.94 4.19 -1.97
CA LEU A 246 -7.94 4.88 -2.78
C LEU A 246 -8.38 6.29 -3.21
N LYS A 247 -9.67 6.50 -3.48
CA LYS A 247 -10.21 7.85 -3.71
C LYS A 247 -10.02 8.77 -2.50
N THR A 248 -10.27 8.26 -1.30
CA THR A 248 -10.06 9.02 -0.06
C THR A 248 -8.59 9.35 0.13
N ILE A 249 -7.70 8.37 -0.10
CA ILE A 249 -6.24 8.57 -0.03
C ILE A 249 -5.80 9.66 -1.03
N ALA A 250 -6.24 9.60 -2.28
CA ALA A 250 -5.91 10.60 -3.30
C ALA A 250 -6.32 12.01 -2.84
N SER A 251 -7.55 12.18 -2.35
CA SER A 251 -8.02 13.47 -1.83
C SER A 251 -7.15 14.00 -0.67
N LEU A 252 -6.68 13.12 0.21
CA LEU A 252 -5.81 13.50 1.32
C LEU A 252 -4.39 13.84 0.83
N ILE A 253 -3.86 13.13 -0.15
CA ILE A 253 -2.56 13.45 -0.77
C ILE A 253 -2.62 14.83 -1.43
N PHE A 254 -3.66 15.12 -2.22
CA PHE A 254 -3.82 16.42 -2.89
C PHE A 254 -4.00 17.59 -1.91
N SER A 255 -4.52 17.33 -0.72
CA SER A 255 -4.65 18.38 0.31
C SER A 255 -3.34 18.70 1.03
N ASP A 256 -2.25 18.04 0.66
CA ASP A 256 -0.92 18.19 1.26
C ASP A 256 -0.92 17.97 2.80
N ILE A 257 -1.77 17.06 3.25
CA ILE A 257 -1.76 16.61 4.65
C ILE A 257 -0.42 15.94 4.96
N ASN A 258 0.11 16.17 6.16
CA ASN A 258 1.46 15.72 6.56
C ASN A 258 1.62 14.19 6.71
N THR A 259 0.77 13.40 6.06
CA THR A 259 0.82 11.93 6.11
C THR A 259 1.93 11.39 5.22
N LYS A 260 2.74 10.49 5.77
CA LYS A 260 3.84 9.83 5.07
C LYS A 260 3.47 8.43 4.59
N VAL A 261 2.56 7.76 5.32
CA VAL A 261 2.16 6.40 5.03
C VAL A 261 0.64 6.29 5.03
N TYR A 262 0.09 5.76 3.95
CA TYR A 262 -1.28 5.27 3.90
C TYR A 262 -1.27 3.75 3.82
N TYR A 263 -2.21 3.12 4.49
CA TYR A 263 -2.35 1.68 4.52
C TYR A 263 -3.80 1.29 4.20
N VAL A 264 -3.96 0.31 3.33
CA VAL A 264 -5.28 -0.23 2.97
C VAL A 264 -5.16 -1.73 2.72
N SER A 265 -6.16 -2.50 3.13
CA SER A 265 -6.18 -3.94 2.97
C SER A 265 -7.27 -4.38 1.99
N LEU A 266 -6.90 -5.24 1.05
CA LEU A 266 -7.85 -5.99 0.22
C LEU A 266 -7.92 -7.42 0.74
N GLY A 267 -9.02 -7.74 1.40
CA GLY A 267 -9.26 -9.05 2.01
C GLY A 267 -9.88 -10.08 1.06
N SER A 268 -10.26 -11.22 1.64
CA SER A 268 -10.96 -12.32 0.96
C SER A 268 -10.11 -13.16 0.00
N PHE A 269 -8.79 -13.16 0.15
CA PHE A 269 -7.91 -14.05 -0.62
C PHE A 269 -7.83 -15.48 -0.05
N ASP A 270 -8.48 -15.77 1.06
CA ASP A 270 -8.63 -17.14 1.61
C ASP A 270 -9.66 -17.92 0.78
N THR A 271 -9.20 -18.42 -0.37
CA THR A 271 -10.07 -19.02 -1.40
C THR A 271 -10.03 -20.53 -1.36
N HIS A 272 -10.65 -21.14 -0.36
CA HIS A 272 -10.72 -22.60 -0.22
C HIS A 272 -11.48 -23.29 -1.37
N ILE A 273 -12.44 -22.60 -1.98
CA ILE A 273 -13.24 -23.06 -3.12
C ILE A 273 -13.42 -21.94 -4.13
N ASN A 274 -13.60 -22.30 -5.41
CA ASN A 274 -13.88 -21.35 -6.51
C ASN A 274 -12.83 -20.22 -6.63
N GLN A 275 -11.55 -20.55 -6.43
CA GLN A 275 -10.43 -19.61 -6.42
C GLN A 275 -10.39 -18.73 -7.65
N ASP A 276 -10.53 -19.30 -8.86
CA ASP A 276 -10.38 -18.58 -10.12
C ASP A 276 -11.33 -17.39 -10.23
N ASN A 277 -12.60 -17.59 -9.92
CA ASN A 277 -13.60 -16.52 -10.00
C ASN A 277 -13.40 -15.48 -8.89
N GLN A 278 -13.06 -15.92 -7.69
CA GLN A 278 -12.85 -15.02 -6.57
C GLN A 278 -11.59 -14.18 -6.75
N GLN A 279 -10.48 -14.79 -7.13
CA GLN A 279 -9.23 -14.08 -7.41
C GLN A 279 -9.40 -13.12 -8.58
N LYS A 280 -10.07 -13.54 -9.67
CA LYS A 280 -10.40 -12.66 -10.79
C LYS A 280 -11.20 -11.44 -10.34
N ARG A 281 -12.23 -11.62 -9.51
CA ARG A 281 -13.04 -10.52 -8.97
C ARG A 281 -12.20 -9.55 -8.14
N LEU A 282 -11.36 -10.07 -7.22
CA LEU A 282 -10.50 -9.25 -6.36
C LEU A 282 -9.45 -8.49 -7.17
N PHE A 283 -8.84 -9.14 -8.17
CA PHE A 283 -7.88 -8.47 -9.04
C PHE A 283 -8.51 -7.46 -9.98
N THR A 284 -9.74 -7.70 -10.45
CA THR A 284 -10.47 -6.68 -11.21
C THR A 284 -10.75 -5.44 -10.35
N GLU A 285 -11.21 -5.63 -9.11
CA GLU A 285 -11.40 -4.54 -8.15
C GLU A 285 -10.10 -3.75 -7.91
N LEU A 286 -9.01 -4.46 -7.65
CA LEU A 286 -7.69 -3.85 -7.45
C LEU A 286 -7.22 -3.09 -8.70
N ASN A 287 -7.29 -3.75 -9.86
CA ASN A 287 -6.85 -3.21 -11.14
C ASN A 287 -7.53 -1.87 -11.45
N ASP A 288 -8.86 -1.85 -11.35
CA ASP A 288 -9.65 -0.68 -11.69
C ASP A 288 -9.43 0.46 -10.68
N ALA A 289 -9.30 0.12 -9.39
CA ALA A 289 -9.02 1.10 -8.35
C ALA A 289 -7.61 1.71 -8.49
N VAL A 290 -6.59 0.89 -8.74
CA VAL A 290 -5.21 1.36 -8.95
C VAL A 290 -5.08 2.14 -10.25
N LYS A 291 -5.76 1.72 -11.34
CA LYS A 291 -5.82 2.47 -12.59
C LYS A 291 -6.35 3.90 -12.37
N ALA A 292 -7.46 4.02 -11.65
CA ALA A 292 -8.03 5.32 -11.33
C ALA A 292 -7.08 6.16 -10.45
N PHE A 293 -6.47 5.53 -9.44
CA PHE A 293 -5.57 6.18 -8.51
C PHE A 293 -4.29 6.70 -9.17
N THR A 294 -3.66 5.89 -10.02
CA THR A 294 -2.45 6.31 -10.74
C THR A 294 -2.70 7.34 -11.84
N ALA A 295 -3.93 7.40 -12.35
CA ALA A 295 -4.33 8.43 -13.31
C ALA A 295 -4.72 9.75 -12.63
N ASP A 296 -5.05 9.71 -11.34
CA ASP A 296 -5.44 10.87 -10.54
C ASP A 296 -4.20 11.61 -9.99
N LEU A 297 -3.14 10.88 -9.65
CA LEU A 297 -1.87 11.43 -9.14
C LEU A 297 -0.89 11.80 -10.24
#